data_8eb1cd98a215b558e45a5de86554723a
#
_entry.id   8eb1cd98a215b558e45a5de86554723a
#
_cell.length_a   1.000
_cell.length_b   1.000
_cell.length_c   1.000
_cell.angle_alpha   90.00
_cell.angle_beta   90.00
_cell.angle_gamma   90.00
#
_symmetry.space_group_name_H-M   'P 1'
#
loop_
_entity.id
_entity.type
_entity.pdbx_description
1 polymer ?
#
loop_
_entity_poly.entity_id
_entity_poly.type
_entity_poly.pdbx_seq_one_letter_code
_entity_poly.pdbx_strand_id
1 'polypeptide(L)'
;MTTSEHAPAPETYAAERETTEGKVFTVTGGDWDTVVAGVDPLNDQRIVVNMGPQHPSTHGVLRLVLELEGETVTEVRPVVGYLHTGIEKNLEYRNWVQGTTFVTRMDYLANMFNEYGYCAAVEKLLGIEDQISERTRVIRVLMMELQRISSHLVWLGTTGLELGAISMMLYGFREREHIMEIFELTTGLRMNFGYIRPGGLSQDMPDIAVQKTRDFLTYMPKRLKEYEAMLSGQRIWHDRTKGVGVLEVTGCLSLGITGPVLRSAGLAWDLRKTMPYCGYEDYEFDVPTATTADVWGRYQVRIAEIRESLKIVEQALDRLRPGRIMVEDRKIAWPAQLALGVDGLGNSLEHVAKIMGQSMESLIHHFTLVTEGFRVPPGQVYVAIESPRGELGVHAVSDGGTHPYRVHYRDPSFVNLQAIPAMAEGALLADVIAGGASLDPVMGGCDR
;
A
#
# COMPACT_ATOMS: atom_id res chain seq x y z
N MET A 1 22.77 -50.71 17.28
CA MET A 1 21.92 -50.81 16.08
C MET A 1 20.61 -50.12 16.39
N THR A 2 20.52 -48.85 16.11
CA THR A 2 19.33 -48.02 16.29
C THR A 2 18.72 -47.84 14.93
N THR A 3 17.58 -48.45 14.70
CA THR A 3 16.78 -48.26 13.50
C THR A 3 16.27 -46.82 13.44
N SER A 4 16.74 -46.08 12.46
CA SER A 4 16.15 -44.79 12.12
C SER A 4 14.76 -45.02 11.56
N GLU A 5 13.73 -44.71 12.34
CA GLU A 5 12.39 -44.58 11.81
C GLU A 5 12.41 -43.43 10.79
N HIS A 6 12.21 -43.76 9.52
CA HIS A 6 11.93 -42.78 8.49
C HIS A 6 10.64 -42.05 8.87
N ALA A 7 10.74 -40.73 9.05
CA ALA A 7 9.55 -39.89 9.06
C ALA A 7 8.75 -40.18 7.79
N PRO A 8 7.42 -40.32 7.88
CA PRO A 8 6.59 -40.52 6.69
C PRO A 8 6.82 -39.32 5.77
N ALA A 9 6.97 -39.63 4.48
CA ALA A 9 7.02 -38.59 3.45
C ALA A 9 5.83 -37.65 3.66
N PRO A 10 6.02 -36.33 3.49
CA PRO A 10 4.89 -35.40 3.59
C PRO A 10 3.80 -35.89 2.65
N GLU A 11 2.62 -36.14 3.21
CA GLU A 11 1.44 -36.47 2.42
C GLU A 11 1.31 -35.38 1.34
N THR A 12 1.34 -35.82 0.10
CA THR A 12 1.11 -34.95 -1.06
C THR A 12 -0.27 -34.37 -0.87
N TYR A 13 -0.35 -33.07 -0.61
CA TYR A 13 -1.59 -32.30 -0.51
C TYR A 13 -2.24 -32.14 -1.89
N ALA A 14 -2.44 -33.25 -2.60
CA ALA A 14 -3.34 -33.34 -3.74
C ALA A 14 -4.67 -33.87 -3.19
N ALA A 15 -5.58 -33.00 -2.83
CA ALA A 15 -6.93 -33.45 -2.51
C ALA A 15 -7.64 -33.76 -3.84
N GLU A 16 -7.82 -35.01 -4.17
CA GLU A 16 -8.77 -35.40 -5.21
C GLU A 16 -10.17 -35.01 -4.72
N ARG A 17 -10.79 -34.07 -5.39
CA ARG A 17 -12.22 -33.83 -5.27
C ARG A 17 -12.91 -34.58 -6.41
N GLU A 18 -13.66 -35.62 -6.09
CA GLU A 18 -14.67 -36.14 -7.00
C GLU A 18 -15.86 -35.17 -6.95
N THR A 19 -16.05 -34.42 -8.03
CA THR A 19 -17.30 -33.71 -8.26
C THR A 19 -18.22 -34.60 -9.07
N THR A 20 -19.51 -34.30 -9.15
CA THR A 20 -20.49 -35.01 -10.01
C THR A 20 -20.13 -34.99 -11.50
N GLU A 21 -19.11 -34.26 -11.90
CA GLU A 21 -18.73 -33.95 -13.27
C GLU A 21 -17.26 -34.26 -13.61
N GLY A 22 -16.52 -34.98 -12.78
CA GLY A 22 -15.13 -35.36 -13.08
C GLY A 22 -14.16 -35.16 -11.92
N LYS A 23 -12.90 -35.58 -12.07
CA LYS A 23 -11.83 -35.40 -11.09
C LYS A 23 -11.20 -34.05 -11.21
N VAL A 24 -11.28 -33.25 -10.15
CA VAL A 24 -10.63 -31.95 -10.08
C VAL A 24 -9.40 -32.07 -9.18
N PHE A 25 -8.24 -31.76 -9.70
CA PHE A 25 -6.99 -31.75 -8.94
C PHE A 25 -6.74 -30.35 -8.39
N THR A 26 -6.69 -30.26 -7.08
CA THR A 26 -6.31 -29.04 -6.38
C THR A 26 -4.83 -29.09 -6.06
N VAL A 27 -4.02 -28.24 -6.72
CA VAL A 27 -2.59 -28.19 -6.45
C VAL A 27 -2.25 -26.96 -5.64
N THR A 28 -1.89 -27.18 -4.39
CA THR A 28 -1.22 -26.19 -3.56
C THR A 28 0.26 -26.56 -3.51
N GLY A 29 1.07 -25.96 -4.42
CA GLY A 29 2.53 -26.10 -4.39
C GLY A 29 3.12 -27.44 -4.84
N GLY A 30 2.35 -28.32 -5.51
CA GLY A 30 2.82 -29.60 -6.03
C GLY A 30 3.51 -29.48 -7.41
N ASP A 31 4.14 -30.57 -7.82
CA ASP A 31 4.78 -30.68 -9.12
C ASP A 31 3.73 -30.65 -10.23
N TRP A 32 3.94 -29.77 -11.23
CA TRP A 32 3.08 -29.61 -12.41
C TRP A 32 2.85 -30.93 -13.17
N ASP A 33 3.89 -31.74 -13.32
CA ASP A 33 3.83 -33.00 -14.04
C ASP A 33 2.86 -33.99 -13.39
N THR A 34 2.72 -33.95 -12.07
CA THR A 34 1.77 -34.79 -11.31
C THR A 34 0.32 -34.33 -11.54
N VAL A 35 0.09 -33.02 -11.72
CA VAL A 35 -1.24 -32.46 -11.98
C VAL A 35 -1.69 -32.79 -13.39
N VAL A 36 -0.81 -32.60 -14.38
CA VAL A 36 -1.10 -32.86 -15.79
C VAL A 36 -1.29 -34.36 -16.06
N ALA A 37 -0.55 -35.23 -15.36
CA ALA A 37 -0.67 -36.68 -15.51
C ALA A 37 -2.02 -37.26 -15.02
N GLY A 38 -2.75 -36.53 -14.18
CA GLY A 38 -4.06 -36.90 -13.67
C GLY A 38 -5.25 -36.47 -14.52
N VAL A 39 -5.04 -35.58 -15.49
CA VAL A 39 -6.10 -35.09 -16.40
C VAL A 39 -6.16 -36.00 -17.62
N ASP A 40 -7.30 -36.67 -17.83
CA ASP A 40 -7.56 -37.39 -19.08
C ASP A 40 -7.99 -36.41 -20.17
N PRO A 41 -7.11 -36.07 -21.14
CA PRO A 41 -7.41 -35.07 -22.17
C PRO A 41 -8.52 -35.50 -23.15
N LEU A 42 -9.00 -36.72 -23.05
CA LEU A 42 -10.04 -37.25 -23.94
C LEU A 42 -11.44 -37.27 -23.33
N ASN A 43 -11.53 -37.15 -22.00
CA ASN A 43 -12.80 -37.24 -21.25
C ASN A 43 -13.19 -36.01 -20.48
N ASP A 44 -12.26 -35.06 -20.22
CA ASP A 44 -12.54 -33.87 -19.44
C ASP A 44 -12.26 -32.63 -20.30
N GLN A 45 -13.28 -31.81 -20.52
CA GLN A 45 -13.16 -30.53 -21.24
C GLN A 45 -12.51 -29.44 -20.36
N ARG A 46 -12.16 -29.77 -19.12
CA ARG A 46 -11.61 -28.85 -18.15
C ARG A 46 -10.09 -28.90 -18.15
N ILE A 47 -9.50 -27.72 -18.14
CA ILE A 47 -8.06 -27.52 -18.12
C ILE A 47 -7.70 -26.72 -16.86
N VAL A 48 -6.71 -27.21 -16.10
CA VAL A 48 -6.13 -26.45 -14.99
C VAL A 48 -4.89 -25.72 -15.47
N VAL A 49 -4.91 -24.39 -15.33
CA VAL A 49 -3.83 -23.51 -15.77
C VAL A 49 -3.28 -22.73 -14.57
N ASN A 50 -1.95 -22.65 -14.44
CA ASN A 50 -1.30 -21.74 -13.52
C ASN A 50 -0.94 -20.44 -14.26
N MET A 51 -1.57 -19.32 -13.87
CA MET A 51 -1.16 -17.99 -14.30
C MET A 51 -0.25 -17.39 -13.22
N GLY A 52 1.01 -17.20 -13.55
CA GLY A 52 2.02 -16.75 -12.57
C GLY A 52 2.70 -17.90 -11.80
N PRO A 53 3.64 -17.59 -10.86
CA PRO A 53 3.98 -16.24 -10.40
C PRO A 53 4.69 -15.35 -11.43
N GLN A 54 5.47 -15.90 -12.35
CA GLN A 54 6.14 -15.13 -13.41
C GLN A 54 5.17 -14.84 -14.56
N HIS A 55 4.36 -13.82 -14.38
CA HIS A 55 3.44 -13.30 -15.41
C HIS A 55 3.22 -11.80 -15.21
N PRO A 56 3.17 -10.96 -16.25
CA PRO A 56 2.94 -9.52 -16.10
C PRO A 56 1.68 -9.19 -15.30
N SER A 57 0.57 -9.82 -15.60
CA SER A 57 -0.74 -9.59 -14.96
C SER A 57 -0.84 -10.12 -13.53
N THR A 58 0.17 -10.84 -13.04
CA THR A 58 0.27 -11.32 -11.65
C THR A 58 1.36 -10.60 -10.85
N HIS A 59 1.81 -9.45 -11.35
CA HIS A 59 2.84 -8.62 -10.73
C HIS A 59 4.17 -9.37 -10.46
N GLY A 60 4.39 -10.50 -11.13
CA GLY A 60 5.60 -11.33 -11.01
C GLY A 60 5.64 -12.26 -9.81
N VAL A 61 4.68 -12.19 -8.87
CA VAL A 61 4.71 -12.93 -7.59
C VAL A 61 3.35 -13.43 -7.10
N LEU A 62 2.26 -13.13 -7.77
CA LEU A 62 0.96 -13.73 -7.52
C LEU A 62 0.80 -14.96 -8.43
N ARG A 63 0.32 -16.05 -7.87
CA ARG A 63 -0.09 -17.24 -8.63
C ARG A 63 -1.60 -17.37 -8.57
N LEU A 64 -2.22 -17.49 -9.72
CA LEU A 64 -3.64 -17.84 -9.86
C LEU A 64 -3.73 -19.24 -10.44
N VAL A 65 -4.33 -20.15 -9.70
CA VAL A 65 -4.68 -21.47 -10.20
C VAL A 65 -6.08 -21.36 -10.78
N LEU A 66 -6.20 -21.56 -12.08
CA LEU A 66 -7.43 -21.38 -12.84
C LEU A 66 -7.90 -22.74 -13.36
N GLU A 67 -9.17 -23.04 -13.16
CA GLU A 67 -9.86 -24.12 -13.84
C GLU A 67 -10.68 -23.51 -14.98
N LEU A 68 -10.48 -24.02 -16.19
CA LEU A 68 -11.08 -23.50 -17.42
C LEU A 68 -11.92 -24.55 -18.12
N GLU A 69 -13.09 -24.15 -18.58
CA GLU A 69 -13.89 -24.88 -19.59
C GLU A 69 -13.93 -24.05 -20.88
N GLY A 70 -13.08 -24.41 -21.82
CA GLY A 70 -12.77 -23.55 -22.98
C GLY A 70 -12.07 -22.26 -22.52
N GLU A 71 -12.70 -21.09 -22.72
CA GLU A 71 -12.21 -19.79 -22.26
C GLU A 71 -12.92 -19.31 -20.99
N THR A 72 -13.93 -20.04 -20.51
CA THR A 72 -14.69 -19.71 -19.31
C THR A 72 -13.97 -20.25 -18.07
N VAL A 73 -13.83 -19.40 -17.08
CA VAL A 73 -13.22 -19.76 -15.80
C VAL A 73 -14.29 -20.36 -14.88
N THR A 74 -14.08 -21.60 -14.47
CA THR A 74 -14.99 -22.32 -13.55
C THR A 74 -14.59 -22.16 -12.10
N GLU A 75 -13.28 -22.08 -11.81
CA GLU A 75 -12.75 -21.85 -10.46
C GLU A 75 -11.46 -21.05 -10.52
N VAL A 76 -11.24 -20.17 -9.52
CA VAL A 76 -9.99 -19.41 -9.36
C VAL A 76 -9.52 -19.51 -7.92
N ARG A 77 -8.23 -19.81 -7.74
CA ARG A 77 -7.58 -19.82 -6.41
C ARG A 77 -6.35 -18.92 -6.45
N PRO A 78 -6.39 -17.76 -5.79
CA PRO A 78 -5.20 -16.94 -5.59
C PRO A 78 -4.27 -17.60 -4.56
N VAL A 79 -2.98 -17.68 -4.90
CA VAL A 79 -1.92 -18.20 -4.03
C VAL A 79 -0.90 -17.10 -3.82
N VAL A 80 -0.69 -16.72 -2.56
CA VAL A 80 0.23 -15.67 -2.12
C VAL A 80 1.38 -16.29 -1.33
N GLY A 81 2.44 -15.51 -1.04
CA GLY A 81 3.58 -15.94 -0.24
C GLY A 81 4.92 -15.91 -0.97
N TYR A 82 4.93 -15.71 -2.29
CA TYR A 82 6.18 -15.67 -3.06
C TYR A 82 7.05 -14.42 -2.78
N LEU A 83 6.47 -13.40 -2.14
CA LEU A 83 7.18 -12.19 -1.69
C LEU A 83 7.18 -12.07 -0.16
N HIS A 84 6.92 -13.16 0.57
CA HIS A 84 6.96 -13.14 2.03
C HIS A 84 8.40 -12.96 2.54
N THR A 85 8.64 -11.86 3.25
CA THR A 85 9.95 -11.51 3.79
C THR A 85 9.97 -11.45 5.32
N GLY A 86 8.87 -11.78 5.97
CA GLY A 86 8.74 -11.82 7.42
C GLY A 86 8.88 -10.45 8.08
N ILE A 87 8.36 -9.39 7.45
CA ILE A 87 8.49 -8.02 7.96
C ILE A 87 7.91 -7.89 9.36
N GLU A 88 6.71 -8.42 9.61
CA GLU A 88 6.08 -8.37 10.93
C GLU A 88 6.95 -9.06 12.00
N LYS A 89 7.58 -10.18 11.66
CA LYS A 89 8.49 -10.88 12.58
C LYS A 89 9.80 -10.12 12.79
N ASN A 90 10.32 -9.49 11.74
CA ASN A 90 11.51 -8.65 11.84
C ASN A 90 11.28 -7.43 12.75
N LEU A 91 10.07 -6.86 12.78
CA LEU A 91 9.75 -5.74 13.66
C LEU A 91 9.92 -6.09 15.14
N GLU A 92 9.67 -7.33 15.55
CA GLU A 92 9.86 -7.79 16.94
C GLU A 92 11.34 -7.73 17.41
N TYR A 93 12.29 -7.72 16.46
CA TYR A 93 13.73 -7.64 16.73
C TYR A 93 14.34 -6.26 16.49
N ARG A 94 13.54 -5.30 16.05
CA ARG A 94 13.99 -3.93 15.77
C ARG A 94 13.42 -2.97 16.79
N ASN A 95 14.20 -1.96 17.18
CA ASN A 95 13.65 -0.94 18.03
C ASN A 95 12.56 -0.14 17.29
N TRP A 96 11.74 0.57 18.04
CA TRP A 96 10.59 1.32 17.53
C TRP A 96 10.93 2.33 16.43
N VAL A 97 12.13 2.90 16.41
CA VAL A 97 12.57 3.80 15.34
C VAL A 97 12.99 3.04 14.08
N GLN A 98 13.76 1.95 14.26
CA GLN A 98 14.26 1.13 13.15
C GLN A 98 13.12 0.43 12.40
N GLY A 99 12.04 0.09 13.11
CA GLY A 99 10.85 -0.53 12.52
C GLY A 99 10.28 0.27 11.34
N THR A 100 10.39 1.59 11.37
CA THR A 100 9.91 2.45 10.27
C THR A 100 10.53 2.09 8.92
N THR A 101 11.80 1.69 8.89
CA THR A 101 12.48 1.33 7.62
C THR A 101 12.03 -0.03 7.07
N PHE A 102 11.45 -0.89 7.88
CA PHE A 102 10.91 -2.19 7.45
C PHE A 102 9.50 -2.05 6.88
N VAL A 103 8.63 -1.27 7.54
CA VAL A 103 7.24 -1.13 7.14
C VAL A 103 7.08 -0.46 5.77
N THR A 104 8.02 0.40 5.37
CA THR A 104 8.02 1.04 4.05
C THR A 104 8.02 0.04 2.90
N ARG A 105 8.47 -1.18 3.13
CA ARG A 105 8.63 -2.22 2.10
C ARG A 105 7.42 -3.12 1.95
N MET A 106 6.39 -2.92 2.77
CA MET A 106 5.11 -3.63 2.63
C MET A 106 4.40 -3.18 1.36
N ASP A 107 3.49 -2.24 1.42
CA ASP A 107 2.97 -1.60 0.22
C ASP A 107 4.01 -0.60 -0.30
N TYR A 108 4.88 -1.05 -1.18
CA TYR A 108 5.99 -0.24 -1.72
C TYR A 108 5.55 0.88 -2.67
N LEU A 109 4.26 0.98 -3.00
CA LEU A 109 3.67 2.11 -3.71
C LEU A 109 2.97 3.12 -2.78
N ALA A 110 2.88 2.80 -1.49
CA ALA A 110 2.24 3.63 -0.46
C ALA A 110 3.13 3.75 0.80
N ASN A 111 4.42 3.91 0.63
CA ASN A 111 5.43 3.95 1.70
C ASN A 111 5.06 4.92 2.83
N MET A 112 4.64 6.15 2.50
CA MET A 112 4.27 7.18 3.48
C MET A 112 3.09 6.75 4.35
N PHE A 113 2.15 5.97 3.79
CA PHE A 113 1.02 5.44 4.57
C PHE A 113 1.46 4.35 5.53
N ASN A 114 2.34 3.45 5.10
CA ASN A 114 2.89 2.41 5.96
C ASN A 114 3.65 3.02 7.15
N GLU A 115 4.52 4.01 6.87
CA GLU A 115 5.26 4.75 7.88
C GLU A 115 4.33 5.49 8.83
N TYR A 116 3.34 6.21 8.28
CA TYR A 116 2.40 6.97 9.10
C TYR A 116 1.57 6.05 10.00
N GLY A 117 1.01 4.96 9.46
CA GLY A 117 0.24 4.00 10.26
C GLY A 117 1.03 3.42 11.42
N TYR A 118 2.29 3.04 11.18
CA TYR A 118 3.20 2.56 12.21
C TYR A 118 3.50 3.65 13.25
N CYS A 119 3.91 4.83 12.79
CA CYS A 119 4.27 5.92 13.69
C CYS A 119 3.07 6.40 14.52
N ALA A 120 1.87 6.48 13.93
CA ALA A 120 0.66 6.83 14.66
C ALA A 120 0.32 5.80 15.76
N ALA A 121 0.52 4.50 15.49
CA ALA A 121 0.34 3.47 16.51
C ALA A 121 1.35 3.62 17.66
N VAL A 122 2.61 3.93 17.36
CA VAL A 122 3.65 4.19 18.36
C VAL A 122 3.35 5.47 19.15
N GLU A 123 2.97 6.55 18.46
CA GLU A 123 2.61 7.84 19.06
C GLU A 123 1.43 7.69 20.02
N LYS A 124 0.44 6.88 19.65
CA LYS A 124 -0.72 6.56 20.51
C LYS A 124 -0.33 5.76 21.74
N LEU A 125 0.56 4.77 21.62
CA LEU A 125 1.11 4.03 22.77
C LEU A 125 1.91 4.93 23.72
N LEU A 126 2.62 5.92 23.16
CA LEU A 126 3.38 6.90 23.92
C LEU A 126 2.51 8.00 24.53
N GLY A 127 1.27 8.21 24.07
CA GLY A 127 0.37 9.29 24.47
C GLY A 127 0.87 10.67 24.04
N ILE A 128 1.49 10.79 22.87
CA ILE A 128 2.06 12.04 22.35
C ILE A 128 1.35 12.59 21.10
N GLU A 129 0.21 12.05 20.74
CA GLU A 129 -0.54 12.45 19.53
C GLU A 129 -0.82 13.96 19.49
N ASP A 130 -1.20 14.54 20.65
CA ASP A 130 -1.49 15.97 20.79
C ASP A 130 -0.24 16.86 20.74
N GLN A 131 0.96 16.29 20.89
CA GLN A 131 2.22 17.02 20.87
C GLN A 131 2.79 17.19 19.46
N ILE A 132 2.21 16.49 18.47
CA ILE A 132 2.62 16.59 17.08
C ILE A 132 2.25 17.98 16.55
N SER A 133 3.25 18.73 16.10
CA SER A 133 3.05 20.09 15.61
C SER A 133 2.17 20.16 14.37
N GLU A 134 1.49 21.28 14.17
CA GLU A 134 0.70 21.51 12.96
C GLU A 134 1.55 21.39 11.69
N ARG A 135 2.76 21.94 11.66
CA ARG A 135 3.69 21.82 10.54
C ARG A 135 3.94 20.36 10.19
N THR A 136 4.21 19.52 11.18
CA THR A 136 4.43 18.08 10.98
C THR A 136 3.20 17.40 10.38
N ARG A 137 2.01 17.69 10.91
CA ARG A 137 0.75 17.12 10.40
C ARG A 137 0.51 17.52 8.95
N VAL A 138 0.69 18.81 8.63
CA VAL A 138 0.54 19.33 7.26
C VAL A 138 1.51 18.66 6.28
N ILE A 139 2.79 18.51 6.63
CA ILE A 139 3.77 17.84 5.77
C ILE A 139 3.42 16.36 5.60
N ARG A 140 3.01 15.67 6.67
CA ARG A 140 2.58 14.26 6.59
C ARG A 140 1.40 14.09 5.63
N VAL A 141 0.37 14.93 5.72
CA VAL A 141 -0.78 14.91 4.80
C VAL A 141 -0.34 15.19 3.37
N LEU A 142 0.47 16.23 3.15
CA LEU A 142 0.99 16.59 1.83
C LEU A 142 1.72 15.42 1.18
N MET A 143 2.63 14.77 1.91
CA MET A 143 3.43 13.65 1.41
C MET A 143 2.56 12.40 1.18
N MET A 144 1.60 12.11 2.03
CA MET A 144 0.65 11.01 1.84
C MET A 144 -0.22 11.23 0.60
N GLU A 145 -0.74 12.42 0.37
CA GLU A 145 -1.60 12.67 -0.80
C GLU A 145 -0.80 12.71 -2.12
N LEU A 146 0.43 13.21 -2.12
CA LEU A 146 1.34 13.02 -3.27
C LEU A 146 1.60 11.54 -3.54
N GLN A 147 1.77 10.73 -2.48
CA GLN A 147 1.96 9.30 -2.61
C GLN A 147 0.70 8.60 -3.15
N ARG A 148 -0.50 9.05 -2.75
CA ARG A 148 -1.77 8.54 -3.30
C ARG A 148 -1.86 8.78 -4.81
N ILE A 149 -1.55 10.01 -5.25
CA ILE A 149 -1.49 10.33 -6.68
C ILE A 149 -0.48 9.43 -7.40
N SER A 150 0.73 9.31 -6.86
CA SER A 150 1.79 8.45 -7.40
C SER A 150 1.35 6.99 -7.54
N SER A 151 0.66 6.47 -6.52
CA SER A 151 0.13 5.09 -6.50
C SER A 151 -0.94 4.88 -7.57
N HIS A 152 -1.91 5.79 -7.68
CA HIS A 152 -2.95 5.71 -8.70
C HIS A 152 -2.41 5.86 -10.13
N LEU A 153 -1.32 6.62 -10.32
CA LEU A 153 -0.64 6.71 -11.62
C LEU A 153 0.03 5.40 -12.02
N VAL A 154 0.64 4.68 -11.08
CA VAL A 154 1.19 3.34 -11.34
C VAL A 154 0.07 2.39 -11.72
N TRP A 155 -1.01 2.36 -10.92
CA TRP A 155 -2.17 1.52 -11.23
C TRP A 155 -2.74 1.81 -12.63
N LEU A 156 -2.91 3.09 -12.97
CA LEU A 156 -3.42 3.50 -14.28
C LEU A 156 -2.51 3.04 -15.42
N GLY A 157 -1.18 3.15 -15.22
CA GLY A 157 -0.18 2.69 -16.18
C GLY A 157 -0.19 1.19 -16.37
N THR A 158 -0.17 0.41 -15.30
CA THR A 158 -0.12 -1.06 -15.33
C THR A 158 -1.43 -1.64 -15.85
N THR A 159 -2.59 -1.18 -15.38
CA THR A 159 -3.89 -1.62 -15.89
C THR A 159 -4.08 -1.23 -17.35
N GLY A 160 -3.62 -0.04 -17.75
CA GLY A 160 -3.60 0.35 -19.16
C GLY A 160 -2.78 -0.61 -20.02
N LEU A 161 -1.58 -0.98 -19.55
CA LEU A 161 -0.71 -1.95 -20.23
C LEU A 161 -1.40 -3.32 -20.40
N GLU A 162 -2.01 -3.83 -19.33
CA GLU A 162 -2.69 -5.13 -19.31
C GLU A 162 -3.90 -5.18 -20.25
N LEU A 163 -4.60 -4.06 -20.42
CA LEU A 163 -5.73 -3.94 -21.33
C LEU A 163 -5.34 -3.44 -22.75
N GLY A 164 -4.03 -3.41 -23.05
CA GLY A 164 -3.51 -3.10 -24.39
C GLY A 164 -3.21 -1.62 -24.65
N ALA A 165 -3.43 -0.73 -23.68
CA ALA A 165 -3.08 0.70 -23.78
C ALA A 165 -1.64 0.97 -23.29
N ILE A 166 -0.65 0.40 -23.98
CA ILE A 166 0.79 0.44 -23.60
C ILE A 166 1.30 1.86 -23.32
N SER A 167 0.84 2.86 -24.09
CA SER A 167 1.24 4.25 -23.92
C SER A 167 0.92 4.81 -22.53
N MET A 168 -0.12 4.29 -21.87
CA MET A 168 -0.50 4.74 -20.52
C MET A 168 0.56 4.42 -19.48
N MET A 169 1.27 3.29 -19.62
CA MET A 169 2.41 2.96 -18.76
C MET A 169 3.48 4.07 -18.83
N LEU A 170 3.85 4.49 -20.03
CA LEU A 170 4.87 5.52 -20.22
C LEU A 170 4.42 6.88 -19.67
N TYR A 171 3.18 7.27 -19.90
CA TYR A 171 2.65 8.56 -19.41
C TYR A 171 2.45 8.56 -17.89
N GLY A 172 1.87 7.52 -17.33
CA GLY A 172 1.71 7.40 -15.87
C GLY A 172 3.04 7.50 -15.13
N PHE A 173 4.08 6.84 -15.63
CA PHE A 173 5.42 6.91 -15.05
C PHE A 173 6.11 8.25 -15.27
N ARG A 174 5.86 8.93 -16.39
CA ARG A 174 6.38 10.28 -16.63
C ARG A 174 5.89 11.28 -15.57
N GLU A 175 4.60 11.29 -15.25
CA GLU A 175 4.04 12.19 -14.23
C GLU A 175 4.43 11.75 -12.81
N ARG A 176 4.52 10.45 -12.59
CA ARG A 176 5.03 9.91 -11.33
C ARG A 176 6.46 10.37 -11.05
N GLU A 177 7.29 10.53 -12.07
CA GLU A 177 8.67 11.00 -11.94
C GLU A 177 8.77 12.37 -11.26
N HIS A 178 7.86 13.30 -11.55
CA HIS A 178 7.83 14.60 -10.86
C HIS A 178 7.58 14.44 -9.36
N ILE A 179 6.73 13.51 -8.95
CA ILE A 179 6.49 13.22 -7.52
C ILE A 179 7.71 12.56 -6.89
N MET A 180 8.36 11.64 -7.60
CA MET A 180 9.58 10.98 -7.12
C MET A 180 10.72 11.97 -6.89
N GLU A 181 10.85 12.99 -7.74
CA GLU A 181 11.80 14.08 -7.56
C GLU A 181 11.49 14.91 -6.30
N ILE A 182 10.21 15.22 -6.03
CA ILE A 182 9.80 15.90 -4.80
C ILE A 182 10.16 15.05 -3.57
N PHE A 183 9.94 13.75 -3.63
CA PHE A 183 10.29 12.83 -2.55
C PHE A 183 11.80 12.80 -2.33
N GLU A 184 12.60 12.68 -3.38
CA GLU A 184 14.06 12.67 -3.30
C GLU A 184 14.61 13.97 -2.69
N LEU A 185 14.09 15.14 -3.11
CA LEU A 185 14.45 16.43 -2.53
C LEU A 185 14.10 16.54 -1.06
N THR A 186 13.00 15.94 -0.63
CA THR A 186 12.50 16.03 0.74
C THR A 186 13.12 14.99 1.66
N THR A 187 13.32 13.77 1.18
CA THR A 187 13.71 12.62 2.01
C THR A 187 15.13 12.10 1.74
N GLY A 188 15.72 12.49 0.62
CA GLY A 188 16.98 11.93 0.10
C GLY A 188 16.80 10.62 -0.66
N LEU A 189 15.58 10.09 -0.75
CA LEU A 189 15.27 8.81 -1.39
C LEU A 189 14.05 8.96 -2.32
N ARG A 190 14.02 8.15 -3.36
CA ARG A 190 12.89 8.11 -4.30
C ARG A 190 11.77 7.20 -3.82
N MET A 191 12.10 6.15 -3.06
CA MET A 191 11.18 5.17 -2.47
C MET A 191 11.79 4.64 -1.15
N ASN A 192 10.94 4.01 -0.31
CA ASN A 192 11.35 3.37 0.95
C ASN A 192 12.05 4.34 1.91
N PHE A 193 11.40 5.43 2.21
CA PHE A 193 11.98 6.64 2.77
C PHE A 193 12.46 6.53 4.22
N GLY A 194 11.64 6.00 5.14
CA GLY A 194 11.84 6.15 6.60
C GLY A 194 11.77 7.62 7.03
N TYR A 195 10.93 8.40 6.39
CA TYR A 195 10.80 9.85 6.56
C TYR A 195 9.90 10.24 7.72
N ILE A 196 8.71 9.63 7.80
CA ILE A 196 7.81 9.79 8.94
C ILE A 196 8.36 8.94 10.08
N ARG A 197 8.55 9.58 11.25
CA ARG A 197 9.10 8.91 12.43
C ARG A 197 8.22 9.15 13.64
N PRO A 198 8.25 8.25 14.64
CA PRO A 198 7.56 8.49 15.90
C PRO A 198 7.93 9.87 16.48
N GLY A 199 6.93 10.69 16.72
CA GLY A 199 7.10 12.05 17.22
C GLY A 199 7.33 13.13 16.17
N GLY A 200 7.46 12.79 14.86
CA GLY A 200 7.64 13.82 13.83
C GLY A 200 8.11 13.35 12.48
N LEU A 201 9.13 14.02 11.94
CA LEU A 201 9.74 13.79 10.63
C LEU A 201 11.26 13.69 10.78
N SER A 202 11.92 13.01 9.86
CA SER A 202 13.39 12.90 9.86
C SER A 202 14.09 14.22 9.52
N GLN A 203 13.47 15.03 8.64
CA GLN A 203 13.97 16.34 8.22
C GLN A 203 12.82 17.19 7.69
N ASP A 204 13.04 18.49 7.56
CA ASP A 204 12.04 19.43 7.07
C ASP A 204 11.94 19.37 5.54
N MET A 205 10.80 19.83 5.01
CA MET A 205 10.59 19.95 3.56
C MET A 205 11.30 21.23 3.05
N PRO A 206 12.26 21.09 2.11
CA PRO A 206 12.99 22.26 1.60
C PRO A 206 12.14 23.10 0.64
N ASP A 207 12.41 24.40 0.54
CA ASP A 207 11.66 25.33 -0.30
C ASP A 207 11.60 24.93 -1.77
N ILE A 208 12.67 24.30 -2.28
CA ILE A 208 12.71 23.79 -3.65
C ILE A 208 11.67 22.67 -3.87
N ALA A 209 11.43 21.80 -2.89
CA ALA A 209 10.41 20.77 -2.97
C ALA A 209 9.00 21.39 -2.90
N VAL A 210 8.81 22.42 -2.07
CA VAL A 210 7.57 23.21 -2.03
C VAL A 210 7.26 23.82 -3.39
N GLN A 211 8.26 24.45 -4.04
CA GLN A 211 8.07 25.04 -5.35
C GLN A 211 7.74 23.98 -6.42
N LYS A 212 8.46 22.87 -6.46
CA LYS A 212 8.17 21.76 -7.39
C LYS A 212 6.77 21.17 -7.18
N THR A 213 6.29 21.12 -5.95
CA THR A 213 4.92 20.70 -5.67
C THR A 213 3.90 21.70 -6.24
N ARG A 214 4.13 23.01 -6.14
CA ARG A 214 3.27 24.04 -6.79
C ARG A 214 3.28 23.91 -8.31
N ASP A 215 4.44 23.66 -8.90
CA ASP A 215 4.57 23.44 -10.36
C ASP A 215 3.79 22.19 -10.78
N PHE A 216 3.87 21.11 -10.01
CA PHE A 216 3.12 19.87 -10.23
C PHE A 216 1.60 20.08 -10.17
N LEU A 217 1.09 20.87 -9.22
CA LEU A 217 -0.34 21.21 -9.13
C LEU A 217 -0.85 21.95 -10.38
N THR A 218 0.00 22.75 -11.01
CA THR A 218 -0.35 23.44 -12.26
C THR A 218 -0.30 22.53 -13.48
N TYR A 219 0.58 21.54 -13.44
CA TYR A 219 0.85 20.62 -14.54
C TYR A 219 -0.15 19.46 -14.61
N MET A 220 -0.40 18.80 -13.48
CA MET A 220 -1.12 17.52 -13.41
C MET A 220 -2.59 17.58 -13.93
N PRO A 221 -3.39 18.61 -13.66
CA PRO A 221 -4.78 18.66 -14.15
C PRO A 221 -4.91 18.59 -15.67
N LYS A 222 -3.91 19.08 -16.41
CA LYS A 222 -3.88 18.98 -17.88
C LYS A 222 -3.59 17.56 -18.33
N ARG A 223 -2.71 16.85 -17.62
CA ARG A 223 -2.39 15.46 -17.91
C ARG A 223 -3.57 14.52 -17.64
N LEU A 224 -4.31 14.75 -16.56
CA LEU A 224 -5.52 13.97 -16.28
C LEU A 224 -6.55 14.07 -17.41
N LYS A 225 -6.77 15.27 -17.98
CA LYS A 225 -7.66 15.43 -19.14
C LYS A 225 -7.17 14.66 -20.37
N GLU A 226 -5.86 14.61 -20.60
CA GLU A 226 -5.28 13.80 -21.67
C GLU A 226 -5.52 12.31 -21.46
N TYR A 227 -5.34 11.81 -20.22
CA TYR A 227 -5.60 10.40 -19.91
C TYR A 227 -7.06 10.01 -20.08
N GLU A 228 -7.97 10.85 -19.63
CA GLU A 228 -9.40 10.66 -19.87
C GLU A 228 -9.75 10.64 -21.36
N ALA A 229 -9.19 11.54 -22.15
CA ALA A 229 -9.40 11.53 -23.60
C ALA A 229 -8.83 10.25 -24.25
N MET A 230 -7.72 9.72 -23.74
CA MET A 230 -7.07 8.53 -24.26
C MET A 230 -7.76 7.23 -23.85
N LEU A 231 -8.35 7.16 -22.65
CA LEU A 231 -8.98 5.94 -22.12
C LEU A 231 -10.51 6.06 -22.14
N SER A 232 -11.07 7.05 -21.43
CA SER A 232 -12.52 7.19 -21.27
C SER A 232 -13.27 7.43 -22.58
N GLY A 233 -12.61 7.97 -23.60
CA GLY A 233 -13.18 8.17 -24.92
C GLY A 233 -13.09 6.94 -25.85
N GLN A 234 -12.39 5.87 -25.45
CA GLN A 234 -12.12 4.73 -26.33
C GLN A 234 -13.12 3.60 -26.13
N ARG A 235 -13.69 3.12 -27.23
CA ARG A 235 -14.65 2.01 -27.19
C ARG A 235 -14.04 0.73 -26.61
N ILE A 236 -12.81 0.38 -27.01
CA ILE A 236 -12.12 -0.82 -26.52
C ILE A 236 -12.00 -0.78 -24.99
N TRP A 237 -11.67 0.39 -24.41
CA TRP A 237 -11.59 0.54 -22.97
C TRP A 237 -12.95 0.31 -22.29
N HIS A 238 -14.03 0.83 -22.87
CA HIS A 238 -15.38 0.57 -22.38
C HIS A 238 -15.77 -0.91 -22.46
N ASP A 239 -15.51 -1.53 -23.61
CA ASP A 239 -15.88 -2.94 -23.84
C ASP A 239 -15.10 -3.89 -22.90
N ARG A 240 -13.89 -3.49 -22.46
CA ARG A 240 -13.03 -4.26 -21.55
C ARG A 240 -13.21 -3.95 -20.05
N THR A 241 -13.99 -2.94 -19.70
CA THR A 241 -14.10 -2.49 -18.30
C THR A 241 -15.53 -2.43 -17.78
N LYS A 242 -16.51 -2.12 -18.65
CA LYS A 242 -17.92 -2.01 -18.25
C LYS A 242 -18.58 -3.39 -18.14
N GLY A 243 -19.20 -3.64 -16.98
CA GLY A 243 -19.81 -4.93 -16.68
C GLY A 243 -18.82 -6.07 -16.44
N VAL A 244 -17.51 -5.78 -16.38
CA VAL A 244 -16.45 -6.75 -16.10
C VAL A 244 -16.04 -6.68 -14.64
N GLY A 245 -15.86 -7.84 -14.01
CA GLY A 245 -15.43 -7.95 -12.61
C GLY A 245 -16.36 -7.22 -11.65
N VAL A 246 -17.66 -7.41 -11.80
CA VAL A 246 -18.67 -6.79 -10.93
C VAL A 246 -18.58 -7.35 -9.53
N LEU A 247 -18.54 -6.47 -8.53
CA LEU A 247 -18.56 -6.83 -7.11
C LEU A 247 -19.46 -5.85 -6.37
N GLU A 248 -20.66 -6.28 -6.07
CA GLU A 248 -21.67 -5.47 -5.40
C GLU A 248 -21.27 -5.11 -3.95
N VAL A 249 -21.93 -4.11 -3.38
CA VAL A 249 -21.67 -3.63 -2.02
C VAL A 249 -21.80 -4.74 -0.96
N THR A 250 -22.76 -5.66 -1.13
CA THR A 250 -22.95 -6.81 -0.24
C THR A 250 -21.74 -7.76 -0.26
N GLY A 251 -21.20 -8.02 -1.45
CA GLY A 251 -19.96 -8.80 -1.61
C GLY A 251 -18.77 -8.09 -0.99
N CYS A 252 -18.61 -6.79 -1.21
CA CYS A 252 -17.56 -5.99 -0.58
C CYS A 252 -17.61 -6.06 0.94
N LEU A 253 -18.80 -5.89 1.54
CA LEU A 253 -18.97 -5.94 3.00
C LEU A 253 -18.71 -7.33 3.57
N SER A 254 -19.17 -8.40 2.90
CA SER A 254 -18.95 -9.78 3.32
C SER A 254 -17.48 -10.18 3.33
N LEU A 255 -16.70 -9.66 2.40
CA LEU A 255 -15.26 -9.90 2.30
C LEU A 255 -14.41 -8.88 3.07
N GLY A 256 -15.01 -7.86 3.70
CA GLY A 256 -14.29 -6.80 4.42
C GLY A 256 -13.47 -5.87 3.51
N ILE A 257 -13.90 -5.71 2.26
CA ILE A 257 -13.24 -4.87 1.25
C ILE A 257 -13.53 -3.40 1.54
N THR A 258 -12.52 -2.57 1.36
CA THR A 258 -12.54 -1.13 1.61
C THR A 258 -11.94 -0.36 0.44
N GLY A 259 -11.87 0.96 0.55
CA GLY A 259 -11.19 1.81 -0.41
C GLY A 259 -11.93 1.99 -1.74
N PRO A 260 -11.20 2.24 -2.85
CA PRO A 260 -11.78 2.49 -4.16
C PRO A 260 -12.70 1.37 -4.65
N VAL A 261 -12.45 0.11 -4.27
CA VAL A 261 -13.28 -1.04 -4.64
C VAL A 261 -14.67 -0.91 -4.01
N LEU A 262 -14.74 -0.63 -2.70
CA LEU A 262 -16.00 -0.42 -2.00
C LEU A 262 -16.73 0.84 -2.49
N ARG A 263 -15.98 1.94 -2.70
CA ARG A 263 -16.55 3.21 -3.20
C ARG A 263 -17.10 3.08 -4.62
N SER A 264 -16.55 2.19 -5.44
CA SER A 264 -17.10 1.90 -6.77
C SER A 264 -18.44 1.17 -6.75
N ALA A 265 -18.76 0.51 -5.64
CA ALA A 265 -20.05 -0.14 -5.39
C ALA A 265 -21.10 0.79 -4.72
N GLY A 266 -20.78 2.08 -4.55
CA GLY A 266 -21.73 3.09 -4.09
C GLY A 266 -21.64 3.50 -2.62
N LEU A 267 -20.79 2.86 -1.80
CA LEU A 267 -20.65 3.20 -0.39
C LEU A 267 -19.53 4.24 -0.19
N ALA A 268 -19.91 5.44 0.27
CA ALA A 268 -18.99 6.55 0.54
C ALA A 268 -18.25 6.37 1.87
N TRP A 269 -17.52 5.27 2.02
CA TRP A 269 -16.70 4.98 3.19
C TRP A 269 -15.25 5.41 2.94
N ASP A 270 -14.78 6.39 3.70
CA ASP A 270 -13.41 6.90 3.66
C ASP A 270 -12.99 7.34 5.07
N LEU A 271 -11.93 6.73 5.60
CA LEU A 271 -11.49 6.98 6.96
C LEU A 271 -11.00 8.42 7.18
N ARG A 272 -10.57 9.12 6.14
CA ARG A 272 -10.20 10.54 6.21
C ARG A 272 -11.39 11.43 6.60
N LYS A 273 -12.64 10.98 6.35
CA LYS A 273 -13.89 11.68 6.71
C LYS A 273 -14.62 11.03 7.88
N THR A 274 -14.68 9.68 7.94
CA THR A 274 -15.47 8.97 8.96
C THR A 274 -14.73 8.83 10.29
N MET A 275 -13.40 8.74 10.26
CA MET A 275 -12.54 8.65 11.42
C MET A 275 -11.26 9.48 11.17
N PRO A 276 -11.36 10.82 11.12
CA PRO A 276 -10.25 11.69 10.73
C PRO A 276 -9.00 11.48 11.58
N TYR A 277 -7.86 11.57 10.95
CA TYR A 277 -6.54 11.43 11.55
C TYR A 277 -5.58 12.46 10.92
N CYS A 278 -4.49 12.78 11.58
CA CYS A 278 -3.44 13.69 11.10
C CYS A 278 -3.93 15.09 10.70
N GLY A 279 -5.12 15.50 11.13
CA GLY A 279 -5.71 16.80 10.77
C GLY A 279 -6.49 16.79 9.44
N TYR A 280 -6.89 15.61 8.91
CA TYR A 280 -7.72 15.54 7.70
C TYR A 280 -9.09 16.22 7.84
N GLU A 281 -9.59 16.38 9.06
CA GLU A 281 -10.81 17.13 9.36
C GLU A 281 -10.76 18.59 8.92
N ASP A 282 -9.58 19.14 8.80
CA ASP A 282 -9.33 20.53 8.40
C ASP A 282 -9.30 20.75 6.88
N TYR A 283 -9.40 19.68 6.07
CA TYR A 283 -9.29 19.75 4.62
C TYR A 283 -10.65 19.56 3.95
N GLU A 284 -10.89 20.39 2.94
CA GLU A 284 -12.09 20.30 2.10
C GLU A 284 -11.81 19.41 0.89
N PHE A 285 -12.50 18.27 0.83
CA PHE A 285 -12.49 17.35 -0.30
C PHE A 285 -13.74 16.48 -0.28
N ASP A 286 -14.10 15.95 -1.43
CA ASP A 286 -15.21 15.02 -1.59
C ASP A 286 -14.74 13.56 -1.54
N VAL A 287 -15.63 12.64 -1.19
CA VAL A 287 -15.39 11.20 -1.28
C VAL A 287 -15.99 10.69 -2.58
N PRO A 288 -15.18 10.42 -3.62
CA PRO A 288 -15.70 9.96 -4.89
C PRO A 288 -16.32 8.57 -4.78
N THR A 289 -17.51 8.39 -5.37
CA THR A 289 -18.19 7.10 -5.49
C THR A 289 -18.66 6.86 -6.91
N ALA A 290 -18.81 5.58 -7.26
CA ALA A 290 -19.52 5.13 -8.46
C ALA A 290 -20.56 4.08 -8.05
N THR A 291 -21.43 3.69 -8.94
CA THR A 291 -22.53 2.74 -8.64
C THR A 291 -22.49 1.51 -9.54
N THR A 292 -21.52 1.42 -10.44
CA THR A 292 -21.42 0.33 -11.42
C THR A 292 -20.77 -0.93 -10.85
N ALA A 293 -20.04 -0.81 -9.74
CA ALA A 293 -19.36 -1.90 -9.02
C ALA A 293 -18.40 -2.76 -9.87
N ASP A 294 -18.03 -2.29 -11.05
CA ASP A 294 -17.21 -2.95 -12.06
C ASP A 294 -15.82 -2.32 -12.19
N VAL A 295 -15.00 -2.82 -13.11
CA VAL A 295 -13.67 -2.26 -13.41
C VAL A 295 -13.76 -0.79 -13.83
N TRP A 296 -14.81 -0.42 -14.59
CA TRP A 296 -15.05 0.97 -15.01
C TRP A 296 -15.30 1.89 -13.81
N GLY A 297 -16.15 1.48 -12.87
CA GLY A 297 -16.44 2.25 -11.65
C GLY A 297 -15.18 2.45 -10.81
N ARG A 298 -14.34 1.42 -10.65
CA ARG A 298 -13.06 1.52 -9.94
C ARG A 298 -12.09 2.48 -10.62
N TYR A 299 -12.06 2.48 -11.94
CA TYR A 299 -11.28 3.45 -12.72
C TYR A 299 -11.76 4.88 -12.47
N GLN A 300 -13.07 5.13 -12.56
CA GLN A 300 -13.65 6.46 -12.34
C GLN A 300 -13.36 6.99 -10.93
N VAL A 301 -13.51 6.14 -9.91
CA VAL A 301 -13.22 6.51 -8.52
C VAL A 301 -11.76 6.94 -8.36
N ARG A 302 -10.80 6.16 -8.88
CA ARG A 302 -9.36 6.51 -8.75
C ARG A 302 -8.98 7.79 -9.48
N ILE A 303 -9.53 8.03 -10.67
CA ILE A 303 -9.30 9.31 -11.39
C ILE A 303 -9.86 10.49 -10.60
N ALA A 304 -11.04 10.33 -10.00
CA ALA A 304 -11.62 11.36 -9.15
C ALA A 304 -10.81 11.57 -7.86
N GLU A 305 -10.31 10.50 -7.23
CA GLU A 305 -9.43 10.58 -6.05
C GLU A 305 -8.13 11.34 -6.34
N ILE A 306 -7.54 11.19 -7.52
CA ILE A 306 -6.37 12.01 -7.89
C ILE A 306 -6.73 13.51 -7.85
N ARG A 307 -7.93 13.90 -8.32
CA ARG A 307 -8.36 15.30 -8.28
C ARG A 307 -8.57 15.80 -6.86
N GLU A 308 -9.18 15.00 -6.01
CA GLU A 308 -9.37 15.36 -4.61
C GLU A 308 -8.03 15.43 -3.86
N SER A 309 -7.10 14.53 -4.14
CA SER A 309 -5.74 14.60 -3.59
C SER A 309 -5.00 15.87 -4.02
N LEU A 310 -5.15 16.31 -5.27
CA LEU A 310 -4.58 17.60 -5.73
C LEU A 310 -5.15 18.79 -4.95
N LYS A 311 -6.46 18.81 -4.65
CA LYS A 311 -7.08 19.83 -3.81
C LYS A 311 -6.51 19.82 -2.38
N ILE A 312 -6.32 18.64 -1.79
CA ILE A 312 -5.74 18.50 -0.45
C ILE A 312 -4.29 19.00 -0.45
N VAL A 313 -3.49 18.63 -1.46
CA VAL A 313 -2.09 19.07 -1.58
C VAL A 313 -2.00 20.61 -1.70
N GLU A 314 -2.89 21.24 -2.47
CA GLU A 314 -2.96 22.71 -2.58
C GLU A 314 -3.25 23.34 -1.23
N GLN A 315 -4.27 22.90 -0.53
CA GLN A 315 -4.63 23.37 0.80
C GLN A 315 -3.50 23.15 1.82
N ALA A 316 -2.79 22.01 1.74
CA ALA A 316 -1.66 21.71 2.60
C ALA A 316 -0.50 22.70 2.38
N LEU A 317 -0.19 23.04 1.12
CA LEU A 317 0.82 24.05 0.80
C LEU A 317 0.46 25.44 1.33
N ASP A 318 -0.82 25.81 1.32
CA ASP A 318 -1.28 27.10 1.84
C ASP A 318 -1.27 27.15 3.38
N ARG A 319 -1.38 26.02 4.02
CA ARG A 319 -1.27 25.85 5.49
C ARG A 319 0.16 25.65 5.99
N LEU A 320 1.13 25.48 5.09
CA LEU A 320 2.52 25.22 5.46
C LEU A 320 3.15 26.46 6.10
N ARG A 321 3.17 26.48 7.44
CA ARG A 321 3.77 27.57 8.24
C ARG A 321 5.10 27.12 8.83
N PRO A 322 6.04 28.03 9.13
CA PRO A 322 7.23 27.72 9.91
C PRO A 322 6.86 27.10 11.25
N GLY A 323 7.61 26.11 11.68
CA GLY A 323 7.34 25.41 12.93
C GLY A 323 8.28 24.24 13.15
N ARG A 324 8.11 23.57 14.27
CA ARG A 324 8.87 22.35 14.60
C ARG A 324 8.36 21.17 13.79
N ILE A 325 9.26 20.23 13.53
CA ILE A 325 8.98 18.97 12.83
C ILE A 325 9.10 17.74 13.72
N MET A 326 9.44 17.94 15.01
CA MET A 326 9.62 16.86 15.99
C MET A 326 9.08 17.32 17.35
N VAL A 327 8.55 16.39 18.13
CA VAL A 327 8.16 16.63 19.54
C VAL A 327 9.35 17.07 20.39
N GLU A 328 9.07 17.76 21.51
CA GLU A 328 10.12 18.26 22.42
C GLU A 328 10.63 17.21 23.41
N ASP A 329 9.96 16.09 23.55
CA ASP A 329 10.35 15.06 24.49
C ASP A 329 11.72 14.48 24.14
N ARG A 330 12.71 14.77 24.98
CA ARG A 330 14.10 14.33 24.82
C ARG A 330 14.28 12.82 24.87
N LYS A 331 13.29 12.08 25.36
CA LYS A 331 13.33 10.61 25.36
C LYS A 331 13.05 10.03 23.98
N ILE A 332 12.43 10.80 23.10
CA ILE A 332 11.97 10.38 21.77
C ILE A 332 12.69 11.18 20.69
N ALA A 333 12.74 12.51 20.87
CA ALA A 333 13.31 13.43 19.89
C ALA A 333 14.84 13.35 19.86
N TRP A 334 15.38 13.45 18.68
CA TRP A 334 16.82 13.48 18.48
C TRP A 334 17.41 14.79 19.00
N PRO A 335 18.46 14.75 19.82
CA PRO A 335 18.96 15.93 20.51
C PRO A 335 19.39 17.07 19.57
N ALA A 336 19.95 16.72 18.41
CA ALA A 336 20.33 17.70 17.40
C ALA A 336 19.11 18.48 16.87
N GLN A 337 17.97 17.81 16.70
CA GLN A 337 16.71 18.46 16.27
C GLN A 337 16.12 19.37 17.36
N LEU A 338 16.33 19.06 18.64
CA LEU A 338 15.88 19.89 19.75
C LEU A 338 16.64 21.22 19.85
N ALA A 339 17.87 21.27 19.34
CA ALA A 339 18.68 22.50 19.30
C ALA A 339 18.29 23.44 18.15
N LEU A 340 17.37 23.00 17.26
CA LEU A 340 16.93 23.77 16.11
C LEU A 340 15.81 24.76 16.48
N GLY A 341 15.82 25.92 15.87
CA GLY A 341 14.81 26.95 16.09
C GLY A 341 13.42 26.57 15.62
N VAL A 342 12.42 27.34 16.02
CA VAL A 342 10.99 27.16 15.68
C VAL A 342 10.73 27.33 14.16
N ASP A 343 11.62 28.01 13.46
CA ASP A 343 11.57 28.28 12.01
C ASP A 343 12.00 27.11 11.15
N GLY A 344 12.52 26.04 11.74
CA GLY A 344 13.00 24.86 11.01
C GLY A 344 14.26 25.06 10.18
N LEU A 345 14.85 26.25 10.15
CA LEU A 345 16.03 26.55 9.34
C LEU A 345 17.25 25.72 9.71
N GLY A 346 17.28 25.24 10.93
CA GLY A 346 18.35 24.38 11.43
C GLY A 346 18.17 22.88 11.18
N ASN A 347 17.13 22.42 10.50
CA ASN A 347 16.87 20.99 10.25
C ASN A 347 17.67 20.41 9.06
N SER A 348 18.59 21.17 8.47
CA SER A 348 19.46 20.65 7.42
C SER A 348 20.44 19.62 7.97
N LEU A 349 20.79 18.61 7.14
CA LEU A 349 21.77 17.59 7.53
C LEU A 349 23.12 18.20 7.93
N GLU A 350 23.54 19.27 7.26
CA GLU A 350 24.78 19.99 7.57
C GLU A 350 24.74 20.61 8.96
N HIS A 351 23.62 21.27 9.34
CA HIS A 351 23.47 21.87 10.66
C HIS A 351 23.40 20.81 11.77
N VAL A 352 22.66 19.72 11.53
CA VAL A 352 22.60 18.57 12.45
C VAL A 352 23.99 17.95 12.65
N ALA A 353 24.74 17.72 11.58
CA ALA A 353 26.10 17.20 11.65
C ALA A 353 27.03 18.12 12.44
N LYS A 354 26.91 19.45 12.27
CA LYS A 354 27.69 20.44 13.01
C LYS A 354 27.41 20.38 14.51
N ILE A 355 26.12 20.35 14.92
CA ILE A 355 25.74 20.25 16.35
C ILE A 355 26.26 18.95 16.95
N MET A 356 26.12 17.83 16.24
CA MET A 356 26.59 16.52 16.67
C MET A 356 28.13 16.48 16.84
N GLY A 357 28.85 17.21 15.98
CA GLY A 357 30.32 17.35 16.09
C GLY A 357 30.80 18.27 17.23
N GLN A 358 29.91 19.12 17.75
CA GLN A 358 30.26 20.11 18.80
C GLN A 358 29.84 19.71 20.22
N SER A 359 28.88 18.79 20.36
CA SER A 359 28.35 18.35 21.66
C SER A 359 28.49 16.83 21.81
N MET A 360 29.35 16.41 22.72
CA MET A 360 29.54 14.99 23.06
C MET A 360 28.25 14.36 23.63
N GLU A 361 27.54 15.10 24.45
CA GLU A 361 26.26 14.65 25.03
C GLU A 361 25.20 14.40 23.96
N SER A 362 25.10 15.29 22.99
CA SER A 362 24.20 15.12 21.84
C SER A 362 24.58 13.89 21.01
N LEU A 363 25.86 13.67 20.79
CA LEU A 363 26.35 12.48 20.06
C LEU A 363 26.03 11.18 20.80
N ILE A 364 26.33 11.11 22.10
CA ILE A 364 26.05 9.93 22.94
C ILE A 364 24.55 9.63 22.97
N HIS A 365 23.73 10.64 23.18
CA HIS A 365 22.27 10.46 23.20
C HIS A 365 21.71 10.04 21.85
N HIS A 366 22.20 10.62 20.77
CA HIS A 366 21.85 10.18 19.42
C HIS A 366 22.23 8.70 19.19
N PHE A 367 23.45 8.32 19.56
CA PHE A 367 23.94 6.94 19.44
C PHE A 367 23.03 5.97 20.23
N THR A 368 22.65 6.31 21.45
CA THR A 368 21.75 5.51 22.29
C THR A 368 20.36 5.35 21.65
N LEU A 369 19.77 6.44 21.13
CA LEU A 369 18.47 6.37 20.46
C LEU A 369 18.48 5.52 19.17
N VAL A 370 19.57 5.58 18.41
CA VAL A 370 19.70 4.79 17.17
C VAL A 370 19.94 3.30 17.46
N THR A 371 20.76 2.99 18.47
CA THR A 371 21.15 1.59 18.78
C THR A 371 20.15 0.89 19.68
N GLU A 372 19.76 1.50 20.79
CA GLU A 372 18.85 0.90 21.79
C GLU A 372 17.39 1.33 21.57
N GLY A 373 17.18 2.56 21.10
CA GLY A 373 15.85 3.15 20.96
C GLY A 373 15.29 3.68 22.27
N PHE A 374 14.03 4.11 22.23
CA PHE A 374 13.26 4.53 23.39
C PHE A 374 12.30 3.43 23.85
N ARG A 375 11.89 3.49 25.10
CA ARG A 375 10.89 2.56 25.66
C ARG A 375 9.48 3.05 25.38
N VAL A 376 8.60 2.14 25.02
CA VAL A 376 7.16 2.40 24.83
C VAL A 376 6.40 1.73 25.99
N PRO A 377 5.49 2.44 26.67
CA PRO A 377 4.72 1.86 27.79
C PRO A 377 3.99 0.56 27.36
N PRO A 378 3.78 -0.38 28.30
CA PRO A 378 3.05 -1.60 28.00
C PRO A 378 1.60 -1.28 27.63
N GLY A 379 1.10 -1.92 26.59
CA GLY A 379 -0.25 -1.72 26.07
C GLY A 379 -0.42 -2.22 24.65
N GLN A 380 -1.61 -2.07 24.14
CA GLN A 380 -1.93 -2.39 22.75
C GLN A 380 -2.83 -1.33 22.12
N VAL A 381 -2.65 -1.08 20.85
CA VAL A 381 -3.44 -0.13 20.07
C VAL A 381 -3.72 -0.67 18.69
N TYR A 382 -4.85 -0.23 18.12
CA TYR A 382 -5.15 -0.38 16.71
C TYR A 382 -5.33 1.02 16.11
N VAL A 383 -4.69 1.26 14.97
CA VAL A 383 -4.80 2.49 14.20
C VAL A 383 -5.18 2.10 12.77
N ALA A 384 -6.24 2.69 12.25
CA ALA A 384 -6.69 2.51 10.88
C ALA A 384 -6.55 3.82 10.11
N ILE A 385 -6.06 3.74 8.89
CA ILE A 385 -5.89 4.88 7.98
C ILE A 385 -6.34 4.51 6.58
N GLU A 386 -6.71 5.51 5.78
CA GLU A 386 -7.12 5.32 4.39
C GLU A 386 -5.92 5.37 3.46
N SER A 387 -5.39 4.23 3.08
CA SER A 387 -4.36 4.11 2.04
C SER A 387 -4.97 4.21 0.62
N PRO A 388 -4.16 4.32 -0.46
CA PRO A 388 -4.68 4.34 -1.83
C PRO A 388 -5.52 3.12 -2.22
N ARG A 389 -5.36 1.99 -1.52
CA ARG A 389 -6.04 0.72 -1.76
C ARG A 389 -7.20 0.44 -0.81
N GLY A 390 -7.30 1.23 0.25
CA GLY A 390 -8.34 1.11 1.28
C GLY A 390 -7.77 1.20 2.68
N GLU A 391 -8.49 0.65 3.65
CA GLU A 391 -8.09 0.68 5.06
C GLU A 391 -6.79 -0.10 5.29
N LEU A 392 -5.75 0.61 5.68
CA LEU A 392 -4.53 0.06 6.25
C LEU A 392 -4.65 0.12 7.77
N GLY A 393 -4.65 -1.04 8.43
CA GLY A 393 -4.74 -1.15 9.87
C GLY A 393 -3.42 -1.60 10.49
N VAL A 394 -3.00 -0.97 11.58
CA VAL A 394 -1.81 -1.32 12.33
C VAL A 394 -2.19 -1.66 13.77
N HIS A 395 -2.01 -2.92 14.15
CA HIS A 395 -2.13 -3.37 15.53
C HIS A 395 -0.75 -3.52 16.15
N ALA A 396 -0.43 -2.70 17.14
CA ALA A 396 0.86 -2.71 17.82
C ALA A 396 0.67 -3.07 19.30
N VAL A 397 1.55 -3.96 19.80
CA VAL A 397 1.60 -4.39 21.20
C VAL A 397 2.97 -4.10 21.76
N SER A 398 3.03 -3.46 22.92
CA SER A 398 4.25 -3.19 23.69
C SER A 398 4.19 -3.89 25.04
N ASP A 399 5.31 -4.46 25.47
CA ASP A 399 5.53 -5.01 26.82
C ASP A 399 6.25 -4.01 27.77
N GLY A 400 6.54 -2.82 27.30
CA GLY A 400 7.31 -1.78 28.02
C GLY A 400 8.79 -1.72 27.60
N GLY A 401 9.19 -2.51 26.62
CA GLY A 401 10.55 -2.59 26.08
C GLY A 401 10.85 -1.54 25.01
N THR A 402 12.06 -1.62 24.46
CA THR A 402 12.52 -0.80 23.32
C THR A 402 12.14 -1.38 21.96
N HIS A 403 11.59 -2.58 21.95
CA HIS A 403 11.14 -3.31 20.77
C HIS A 403 9.65 -3.59 20.86
N PRO A 404 8.92 -3.68 19.73
CA PRO A 404 7.56 -4.17 19.75
C PRO A 404 7.49 -5.63 20.22
N TYR A 405 6.53 -5.95 21.07
CA TYR A 405 6.18 -7.35 21.35
C TYR A 405 5.54 -8.00 20.14
N ARG A 406 4.63 -7.28 19.45
CA ARG A 406 4.00 -7.70 18.21
C ARG A 406 3.54 -6.48 17.42
N VAL A 407 3.74 -6.52 16.09
CA VAL A 407 3.08 -5.61 15.15
C VAL A 407 2.42 -6.44 14.08
N HIS A 408 1.13 -6.18 13.84
CA HIS A 408 0.37 -6.83 12.78
C HIS A 408 -0.26 -5.78 11.87
N TYR A 409 -0.17 -6.01 10.56
CA TYR A 409 -0.74 -5.14 9.54
C TYR A 409 -1.96 -5.80 8.89
N ARG A 410 -3.09 -5.09 8.91
CA ARG A 410 -4.19 -5.37 8.01
C ARG A 410 -3.91 -4.62 6.71
N ASP A 411 -3.44 -5.33 5.71
CA ASP A 411 -3.20 -4.74 4.38
C ASP A 411 -4.45 -4.87 3.51
N PRO A 412 -4.93 -3.77 2.87
CA PRO A 412 -6.12 -3.82 2.03
C PRO A 412 -5.93 -4.68 0.77
N SER A 413 -4.73 -4.78 0.21
CA SER A 413 -4.47 -5.62 -0.96
C SER A 413 -4.69 -7.08 -0.67
N PHE A 414 -4.25 -7.57 0.51
CA PHE A 414 -4.51 -8.96 0.94
C PHE A 414 -6.00 -9.26 1.03
N VAL A 415 -6.77 -8.33 1.63
CA VAL A 415 -8.22 -8.47 1.75
C VAL A 415 -8.89 -8.43 0.38
N ASN A 416 -8.47 -7.50 -0.50
CA ASN A 416 -9.06 -7.33 -1.82
C ASN A 416 -8.83 -8.55 -2.74
N LEU A 417 -7.72 -9.28 -2.59
CA LEU A 417 -7.45 -10.48 -3.38
C LEU A 417 -8.51 -11.58 -3.20
N GLN A 418 -9.19 -11.63 -2.06
CA GLN A 418 -10.29 -12.56 -1.82
C GLN A 418 -11.48 -12.36 -2.77
N ALA A 419 -11.57 -11.19 -3.42
CA ALA A 419 -12.64 -10.91 -4.38
C ALA A 419 -12.38 -11.54 -5.75
N ILE A 420 -11.17 -11.98 -6.05
CA ILE A 420 -10.84 -12.53 -7.38
C ILE A 420 -11.77 -13.70 -7.76
N PRO A 421 -11.99 -14.72 -6.93
CA PRO A 421 -12.93 -15.78 -7.26
C PRO A 421 -14.34 -15.27 -7.56
N ALA A 422 -14.86 -14.39 -6.69
CA ALA A 422 -16.20 -13.84 -6.84
C ALA A 422 -16.43 -13.00 -8.12
N MET A 423 -15.35 -12.41 -8.66
CA MET A 423 -15.42 -11.62 -9.89
C MET A 423 -15.08 -12.42 -11.16
N ALA A 424 -14.43 -13.56 -11.02
CA ALA A 424 -13.82 -14.29 -12.10
C ALA A 424 -14.58 -15.58 -12.48
N GLU A 425 -15.23 -16.23 -11.51
CA GLU A 425 -15.97 -17.47 -11.78
C GLU A 425 -17.17 -17.21 -12.69
N GLY A 426 -17.27 -17.96 -13.78
CA GLY A 426 -18.24 -17.78 -14.83
C GLY A 426 -17.86 -16.72 -15.90
N ALA A 427 -16.75 -15.99 -15.70
CA ALA A 427 -16.25 -14.99 -16.63
C ALA A 427 -15.21 -15.57 -17.63
N LEU A 428 -14.80 -14.78 -18.60
CA LEU A 428 -13.73 -15.15 -19.52
C LEU A 428 -12.34 -14.96 -18.87
N LEU A 429 -11.37 -15.76 -19.25
CA LEU A 429 -9.98 -15.61 -18.80
C LEU A 429 -9.44 -14.17 -18.95
N ALA A 430 -9.80 -13.50 -20.03
CA ALA A 430 -9.43 -12.11 -20.25
C ALA A 430 -10.04 -11.16 -19.22
N ASP A 431 -11.22 -11.47 -18.66
CA ASP A 431 -11.89 -10.65 -17.66
C ASP A 431 -11.31 -10.87 -16.27
N VAL A 432 -10.73 -12.05 -15.99
CA VAL A 432 -9.96 -12.29 -14.76
C VAL A 432 -8.79 -11.32 -14.64
N ILE A 433 -8.08 -11.10 -15.76
CA ILE A 433 -6.96 -10.13 -15.80
C ILE A 433 -7.47 -8.72 -15.51
N ALA A 434 -8.53 -8.28 -16.17
CA ALA A 434 -9.10 -6.95 -15.96
C ALA A 434 -9.64 -6.77 -14.52
N GLY A 435 -10.37 -7.78 -14.03
CA GLY A 435 -10.90 -7.80 -12.65
C GLY A 435 -9.80 -7.75 -11.60
N GLY A 436 -8.79 -8.62 -11.71
CA GLY A 436 -7.65 -8.68 -10.80
C GLY A 436 -6.83 -7.38 -10.79
N ALA A 437 -6.48 -6.85 -11.97
CA ALA A 437 -5.78 -5.57 -12.11
C ALA A 437 -6.55 -4.41 -11.47
N SER A 438 -7.89 -4.43 -11.56
CA SER A 438 -8.74 -3.37 -11.00
C SER A 438 -8.71 -3.29 -9.48
N LEU A 439 -8.32 -4.36 -8.79
CA LEU A 439 -8.14 -4.39 -7.33
C LEU A 439 -6.87 -3.65 -6.88
N ASP A 440 -5.93 -3.43 -7.81
CA ASP A 440 -4.62 -2.80 -7.53
C ASP A 440 -3.83 -3.52 -6.44
N PRO A 441 -3.60 -4.85 -6.53
CA PRO A 441 -2.88 -5.56 -5.48
C PRO A 441 -1.39 -5.21 -5.50
N VAL A 442 -0.84 -4.86 -4.35
CA VAL A 442 0.61 -4.74 -4.14
C VAL A 442 1.08 -5.90 -3.28
N MET A 443 1.87 -6.76 -3.88
CA MET A 443 2.19 -8.05 -3.29
C MET A 443 3.09 -7.96 -2.06
N GLY A 444 3.88 -6.89 -1.92
CA GLY A 444 4.64 -6.64 -0.70
C GLY A 444 3.74 -6.44 0.53
N GLY A 445 2.58 -5.79 0.37
CA GLY A 445 1.57 -5.67 1.41
C GLY A 445 0.79 -6.97 1.65
N CYS A 446 0.51 -7.72 0.59
CA CYS A 446 -0.16 -9.02 0.71
C CYS A 446 0.67 -10.03 1.49
N ASP A 447 1.94 -10.15 1.16
CA ASP A 447 2.82 -11.19 1.68
C ASP A 447 3.54 -10.78 2.99
N ARG A 448 3.79 -9.49 3.23
CA ARG A 448 4.41 -8.86 4.44
C ARG A 448 5.77 -9.41 4.84
#